data_a0289ba8ad25bc4efa3899d2a54aebfb
#
_entry.id   a0289ba8ad25bc4efa3899d2a54aebfb
#
_cell.length_a   1.000
_cell.length_b   1.000
_cell.length_c   1.000
_cell.angle_alpha   90.00
_cell.angle_beta   90.00
_cell.angle_gamma   90.00
#
_symmetry.space_group_name_H-M   'P 1'
#
loop_
_entity.id
_entity.type
_entity.pdbx_description
1 polymer ?
#
loop_
_entity_poly.entity_id
_entity_poly.type
_entity_poly.pdbx_seq_one_letter_code
_entity_poly.pdbx_strand_id
1 'polypeptide(L)'
;MYQTLLLDVDGTLLDFEKSQAKALELAFARYGYPLTERIVCLYNQINQSLWKRYERGEITREDVIYGRFEHLFRETGIKGDPAAFEDTYQDFLGSGAYLLEGALDLVQYLFRKYTLYIITNGVTATQRRRLTDSGLEIYMKDIFISGELGVPKPRKEYFDACIRRMKDPGSRNSMLIIGDTLSSDILGGLQAGIDTCWYNPGFADPDPEIPATFEVHSFRELKHLL
;
A
#
# COMPACT_ATOMS: atom_id res chain seq x y z
N MET A 1 -5.03 5.60 -25.35
CA MET A 1 -5.10 6.71 -24.36
C MET A 1 -5.78 6.18 -23.12
N TYR A 2 -5.20 6.33 -21.94
CA TYR A 2 -5.78 5.87 -20.69
C TYR A 2 -7.00 6.72 -20.29
N GLN A 3 -7.94 6.11 -19.60
CA GLN A 3 -9.16 6.76 -19.08
C GLN A 3 -9.30 6.52 -17.56
N THR A 4 -8.74 5.42 -17.08
CA THR A 4 -8.86 4.96 -15.69
C THR A 4 -7.48 4.74 -15.10
N LEU A 5 -7.25 5.32 -13.93
CA LEU A 5 -6.01 5.12 -13.16
C LEU A 5 -6.32 4.36 -11.87
N LEU A 6 -5.56 3.33 -11.61
CA LEU A 6 -5.59 2.52 -10.40
C LEU A 6 -4.35 2.89 -9.58
N LEU A 7 -4.54 3.62 -8.49
CA LEU A 7 -3.45 4.18 -7.69
C LEU A 7 -3.25 3.34 -6.43
N ASP A 8 -2.03 2.89 -6.21
CA ASP A 8 -1.65 2.39 -4.90
C ASP A 8 -1.56 3.54 -3.88
N VAL A 9 -1.46 3.22 -2.60
CA VAL A 9 -1.48 4.17 -1.49
C VAL A 9 -0.12 4.32 -0.83
N ASP A 10 0.39 3.22 -0.27
CA ASP A 10 1.54 3.21 0.63
C ASP A 10 2.86 3.22 -0.14
N GLY A 11 3.66 4.28 0.01
CA GLY A 11 4.85 4.49 -0.83
C GLY A 11 4.55 5.17 -2.17
N THR A 12 3.26 5.27 -2.55
CA THR A 12 2.83 5.88 -3.82
C THR A 12 2.17 7.25 -3.61
N LEU A 13 1.25 7.39 -2.67
CA LEU A 13 0.56 8.65 -2.35
C LEU A 13 0.79 9.06 -0.89
N LEU A 14 0.85 8.09 0.01
CA LEU A 14 1.11 8.31 1.44
C LEU A 14 2.50 7.80 1.83
N ASP A 15 3.17 8.57 2.67
CA ASP A 15 4.45 8.22 3.30
C ASP A 15 4.19 7.15 4.37
N PHE A 16 4.28 5.89 3.95
CA PHE A 16 4.08 4.75 4.83
C PHE A 16 5.19 4.63 5.87
N GLU A 17 6.43 4.87 5.49
CA GLU A 17 7.58 4.75 6.38
C GLU A 17 7.44 5.70 7.58
N LYS A 18 7.07 6.95 7.31
CA LYS A 18 6.79 7.94 8.36
C LYS A 18 5.60 7.56 9.22
N SER A 19 4.52 7.08 8.58
CA SER A 19 3.31 6.63 9.31
C SER A 19 3.63 5.45 10.23
N GLN A 20 4.34 4.46 9.72
CA GLN A 20 4.78 3.27 10.44
C GLN A 20 5.71 3.61 11.60
N ALA A 21 6.74 4.44 11.35
CA ALA A 21 7.68 4.84 12.39
C ALA A 21 6.99 5.57 13.54
N LYS A 22 6.05 6.47 13.22
CA LYS A 22 5.29 7.19 14.23
C LYS A 22 4.32 6.29 15.00
N ALA A 23 3.67 5.36 14.32
CA ALA A 23 2.78 4.39 14.97
C ALA A 23 3.55 3.47 15.93
N LEU A 24 4.73 3.01 15.54
CA LEU A 24 5.62 2.22 16.41
C LEU A 24 6.03 3.03 17.66
N GLU A 25 6.51 4.25 17.47
CA GLU A 25 6.91 5.15 18.58
C GLU A 25 5.76 5.29 19.59
N LEU A 26 4.56 5.60 19.11
CA LEU A 26 3.39 5.84 19.96
C LEU A 26 2.89 4.55 20.64
N ALA A 27 2.89 3.41 19.93
CA ALA A 27 2.49 2.13 20.51
C ALA A 27 3.48 1.69 21.60
N PHE A 28 4.78 1.74 21.35
CA PHE A 28 5.80 1.41 22.34
C PHE A 28 5.72 2.32 23.57
N ALA A 29 5.56 3.63 23.36
CA ALA A 29 5.38 4.60 24.45
C ALA A 29 4.10 4.30 25.27
N ARG A 30 3.01 3.94 24.63
CA ARG A 30 1.73 3.63 25.29
C ARG A 30 1.83 2.46 26.26
N TYR A 31 2.64 1.46 25.92
CA TYR A 31 2.88 0.27 26.77
C TYR A 31 4.10 0.41 27.69
N GLY A 32 4.85 1.52 27.61
CA GLY A 32 6.07 1.72 28.39
C GLY A 32 7.22 0.80 27.99
N TYR A 33 7.22 0.31 26.76
CA TYR A 33 8.30 -0.52 26.23
C TYR A 33 9.40 0.35 25.62
N PRO A 34 10.69 -0.01 25.77
CA PRO A 34 11.77 0.69 25.09
C PRO A 34 11.75 0.42 23.59
N LEU A 35 11.70 1.47 22.77
CA LEU A 35 11.87 1.37 21.33
C LEU A 35 13.32 1.72 20.97
N THR A 36 14.12 0.73 20.61
CA THR A 36 15.51 0.89 20.17
C THR A 36 15.62 0.73 18.66
N GLU A 37 16.68 1.25 18.05
CA GLU A 37 16.96 1.05 16.61
C GLU A 37 17.00 -0.43 16.22
N ARG A 38 17.54 -1.28 17.10
CA ARG A 38 17.51 -2.74 16.89
C ARG A 38 16.10 -3.29 16.79
N ILE A 39 15.18 -2.83 17.63
CA ILE A 39 13.77 -3.27 17.61
C ILE A 39 13.09 -2.80 16.32
N VAL A 40 13.33 -1.55 15.92
CA VAL A 40 12.79 -1.00 14.65
C VAL A 40 13.28 -1.80 13.44
N CYS A 41 14.60 -2.07 13.38
CA CYS A 41 15.19 -2.87 12.32
C CYS A 41 14.59 -4.29 12.27
N LEU A 42 14.48 -4.95 13.42
CA LEU A 42 13.91 -6.29 13.52
C LEU A 42 12.42 -6.29 13.11
N TYR A 43 11.65 -5.31 13.57
CA TYR A 43 10.25 -5.16 13.15
C TYR A 43 10.13 -5.02 11.64
N ASN A 44 10.93 -4.16 11.02
CA ASN A 44 10.90 -3.95 9.56
C ASN A 44 11.20 -5.24 8.80
N GLN A 45 12.20 -6.02 9.24
CA GLN A 45 12.53 -7.31 8.64
C GLN A 45 11.37 -8.32 8.76
N ILE A 46 10.79 -8.45 9.95
CA ILE A 46 9.65 -9.34 10.20
C ILE A 46 8.46 -8.92 9.33
N ASN A 47 8.08 -7.64 9.40
CA ASN A 47 6.93 -7.10 8.68
C ASN A 47 7.08 -7.31 7.17
N GLN A 48 8.23 -6.94 6.59
CA GLN A 48 8.50 -7.12 5.16
C GLN A 48 8.46 -8.60 4.75
N SER A 49 9.03 -9.49 5.56
CA SER A 49 9.03 -10.92 5.29
C SER A 49 7.60 -11.50 5.27
N LEU A 50 6.76 -11.10 6.24
CA LEU A 50 5.38 -11.58 6.32
C LEU A 50 4.53 -11.06 5.16
N TRP A 51 4.66 -9.77 4.78
CA TRP A 51 3.96 -9.23 3.63
C TRP A 51 4.34 -9.95 2.33
N LYS A 52 5.63 -10.20 2.08
CA LYS A 52 6.09 -10.97 0.92
C LYS A 52 5.51 -12.39 0.87
N ARG A 53 5.41 -13.07 2.01
CA ARG A 53 4.80 -14.40 2.11
C ARG A 53 3.29 -14.36 1.83
N TYR A 54 2.60 -13.33 2.31
CA TYR A 54 1.18 -13.14 2.05
C TYR A 54 0.90 -12.89 0.55
N GLU A 55 1.69 -12.02 -0.10
CA GLU A 55 1.59 -11.75 -1.53
C GLU A 55 1.78 -13.03 -2.38
N ARG A 56 2.67 -13.94 -1.93
CA ARG A 56 2.85 -15.25 -2.55
C ARG A 56 1.75 -16.28 -2.18
N GLY A 57 0.86 -15.92 -1.26
CA GLY A 57 -0.22 -16.79 -0.79
C GLY A 57 0.22 -17.92 0.12
N GLU A 58 1.39 -17.80 0.76
CA GLU A 58 1.93 -18.79 1.69
C GLU A 58 1.30 -18.73 3.08
N ILE A 59 0.81 -17.56 3.46
CA ILE A 59 0.20 -17.29 4.76
C ILE A 59 -1.07 -16.46 4.59
N THR A 60 -1.89 -16.43 5.64
CA THR A 60 -3.10 -15.60 5.68
C THR A 60 -2.78 -14.15 6.02
N ARG A 61 -3.76 -13.28 5.87
CA ARG A 61 -3.65 -11.88 6.27
C ARG A 61 -3.52 -11.74 7.80
N GLU A 62 -4.25 -12.55 8.53
CA GLU A 62 -4.20 -12.63 9.99
C GLU A 62 -2.79 -12.98 10.47
N ASP A 63 -2.12 -13.93 9.79
CA ASP A 63 -0.73 -14.29 10.07
C ASP A 63 0.23 -13.11 9.89
N VAL A 64 -0.04 -12.20 8.96
CA VAL A 64 0.75 -10.97 8.81
C VAL A 64 0.49 -10.02 9.97
N ILE A 65 -0.78 -9.70 10.18
CA ILE A 65 -1.20 -8.61 11.08
C ILE A 65 -0.84 -8.94 12.52
N TYR A 66 -1.25 -10.10 13.02
CA TYR A 66 -0.96 -10.49 14.40
C TYR A 66 0.43 -11.12 14.55
N GLY A 67 0.87 -11.88 13.56
CA GLY A 67 2.16 -12.57 13.59
C GLY A 67 3.36 -11.64 13.71
N ARG A 68 3.32 -10.41 13.16
CA ARG A 68 4.47 -9.50 13.22
C ARG A 68 4.87 -9.10 14.65
N PHE A 69 3.90 -8.82 15.52
CA PHE A 69 4.21 -8.51 16.92
C PHE A 69 4.38 -9.76 17.79
N GLU A 70 3.76 -10.89 17.47
CA GLU A 70 4.09 -12.16 18.10
C GLU A 70 5.54 -12.54 17.89
N HIS A 71 6.04 -12.43 16.66
CA HIS A 71 7.44 -12.68 16.32
C HIS A 71 8.37 -11.66 17.01
N LEU A 72 8.03 -10.37 16.94
CA LEU A 72 8.84 -9.31 17.55
C LEU A 72 8.96 -9.51 19.06
N PHE A 73 7.86 -9.76 19.77
CA PHE A 73 7.85 -9.95 21.22
C PHE A 73 8.63 -11.19 21.65
N ARG A 74 8.49 -12.28 20.87
CA ARG A 74 9.27 -13.51 21.11
C ARG A 74 10.78 -13.26 20.97
N GLU A 75 11.22 -12.58 19.90
CA GLU A 75 12.65 -12.33 19.63
C GLU A 75 13.27 -11.29 20.57
N THR A 76 12.46 -10.35 21.06
CA THR A 76 12.93 -9.27 21.94
C THR A 76 12.75 -9.58 23.44
N GLY A 77 11.96 -10.63 23.76
CA GLY A 77 11.63 -10.98 25.16
C GLY A 77 10.62 -10.03 25.81
N ILE A 78 9.97 -9.15 25.05
CA ILE A 78 8.92 -8.27 25.57
C ILE A 78 7.77 -9.15 26.12
N LYS A 79 7.36 -8.84 27.37
CA LYS A 79 6.25 -9.52 28.04
C LYS A 79 5.01 -8.67 27.91
N GLY A 80 4.06 -9.12 27.13
CA GLY A 80 2.80 -8.42 26.87
C GLY A 80 1.91 -9.23 25.94
N ASP A 81 0.74 -8.68 25.62
CA ASP A 81 -0.19 -9.24 24.65
C ASP A 81 0.10 -8.64 23.27
N PRO A 82 0.66 -9.41 22.32
CA PRO A 82 0.98 -8.91 21.00
C PRO A 82 -0.27 -8.56 20.17
N ALA A 83 -1.43 -9.19 20.42
CA ALA A 83 -2.65 -8.86 19.71
C ALA A 83 -3.22 -7.51 20.16
N ALA A 84 -3.29 -7.24 21.45
CA ALA A 84 -3.67 -5.93 21.97
C ALA A 84 -2.68 -4.82 21.56
N PHE A 85 -1.38 -5.18 21.42
CA PHE A 85 -0.39 -4.25 20.92
C PHE A 85 -0.61 -3.94 19.43
N GLU A 86 -0.92 -4.96 18.61
CA GLU A 86 -1.26 -4.78 17.20
C GLU A 86 -2.46 -3.85 17.03
N ASP A 87 -3.54 -4.05 17.77
CA ASP A 87 -4.74 -3.21 17.69
C ASP A 87 -4.39 -1.74 17.99
N THR A 88 -3.58 -1.50 19.03
CA THR A 88 -3.09 -0.16 19.39
C THR A 88 -2.19 0.44 18.29
N TYR A 89 -1.33 -0.37 17.69
CA TYR A 89 -0.48 0.05 16.59
C TYR A 89 -1.32 0.43 15.36
N GLN A 90 -2.36 -0.33 15.03
CA GLN A 90 -3.27 -0.02 13.92
C GLN A 90 -4.03 1.29 14.15
N ASP A 91 -4.46 1.57 15.37
CA ASP A 91 -5.11 2.85 15.72
C ASP A 91 -4.18 4.03 15.46
N PHE A 92 -2.92 3.93 15.86
CA PHE A 92 -1.92 4.96 15.61
C PHE A 92 -1.55 5.05 14.12
N LEU A 93 -1.40 3.92 13.43
CA LEU A 93 -1.13 3.89 12.00
C LEU A 93 -2.28 4.53 11.21
N GLY A 94 -3.53 4.25 11.60
CA GLY A 94 -4.71 4.85 11.00
C GLY A 94 -4.79 6.37 11.14
N SER A 95 -4.14 6.96 12.16
CA SER A 95 -4.03 8.41 12.30
C SER A 95 -2.86 9.03 11.54
N GLY A 96 -2.00 8.20 10.91
CA GLY A 96 -0.83 8.63 10.15
C GLY A 96 -1.13 8.90 8.67
N ALA A 97 -1.89 9.95 8.36
CA ALA A 97 -2.27 10.31 6.99
C ALA A 97 -1.26 11.27 6.33
N TYR A 98 0.05 10.94 6.41
CA TYR A 98 1.10 11.76 5.83
C TYR A 98 1.15 11.59 4.31
N LEU A 99 0.90 12.67 3.57
CA LEU A 99 1.08 12.69 2.12
C LEU A 99 2.56 12.72 1.74
N LEU A 100 2.93 12.00 0.68
CA LEU A 100 4.18 12.27 -0.01
C LEU A 100 4.15 13.69 -0.59
N GLU A 101 5.32 14.34 -0.66
CA GLU A 101 5.41 15.71 -1.18
C GLU A 101 4.88 15.80 -2.61
N GLY A 102 3.89 16.66 -2.82
CA GLY A 102 3.24 16.87 -4.12
C GLY A 102 2.15 15.83 -4.47
N ALA A 103 1.85 14.84 -3.61
CA ALA A 103 0.84 13.81 -3.91
C ALA A 103 -0.57 14.38 -4.10
N LEU A 104 -0.98 15.34 -3.27
CA LEU A 104 -2.29 15.99 -3.41
C LEU A 104 -2.39 16.76 -4.73
N ASP A 105 -1.36 17.51 -5.09
CA ASP A 105 -1.30 18.27 -6.35
C ASP A 105 -1.29 17.32 -7.58
N LEU A 106 -0.61 16.16 -7.48
CA LEU A 106 -0.70 15.12 -8.48
C LEU A 106 -2.13 14.60 -8.63
N VAL A 107 -2.77 14.20 -7.54
CA VAL A 107 -4.13 13.64 -7.56
C VAL A 107 -5.13 14.64 -8.12
N GLN A 108 -5.03 15.91 -7.74
CA GLN A 108 -5.87 16.99 -8.30
C GLN A 108 -5.67 17.18 -9.80
N TYR A 109 -4.44 17.08 -10.28
CA TYR A 109 -4.13 17.14 -11.70
C TYR A 109 -4.72 15.95 -12.46
N LEU A 110 -4.54 14.73 -11.94
CA LEU A 110 -5.05 13.50 -12.56
C LEU A 110 -6.58 13.44 -12.57
N PHE A 111 -7.22 13.87 -11.47
CA PHE A 111 -8.68 13.87 -11.35
C PHE A 111 -9.41 14.68 -12.43
N ARG A 112 -8.76 15.70 -12.99
CA ARG A 112 -9.31 16.52 -14.08
C ARG A 112 -9.32 15.82 -15.43
N LYS A 113 -8.56 14.72 -15.56
CA LYS A 113 -8.33 14.05 -16.85
C LYS A 113 -8.79 12.60 -16.85
N TYR A 114 -8.80 11.93 -15.69
CA TYR A 114 -8.96 10.50 -15.54
C TYR A 114 -9.97 10.16 -14.45
N THR A 115 -10.54 8.96 -14.53
CA THR A 115 -11.28 8.37 -13.41
C THR A 115 -10.28 7.68 -12.49
N LEU A 116 -10.26 8.07 -11.21
CA LEU A 116 -9.28 7.58 -10.24
C LEU A 116 -9.91 6.54 -9.31
N TYR A 117 -9.18 5.47 -9.06
CA TYR A 117 -9.50 4.43 -8.08
C TYR A 117 -8.28 4.15 -7.21
N ILE A 118 -8.51 3.80 -5.96
CA ILE A 118 -7.47 3.26 -5.07
C ILE A 118 -7.47 1.74 -5.15
N ILE A 119 -6.26 1.16 -5.12
CA ILE A 119 -6.00 -0.28 -4.98
C ILE A 119 -4.98 -0.50 -3.87
N THR A 120 -5.33 -1.22 -2.80
CA THR A 120 -4.42 -1.40 -1.66
C THR A 120 -4.56 -2.76 -0.97
N ASN A 121 -3.42 -3.28 -0.47
CA ASN A 121 -3.37 -4.47 0.40
C ASN A 121 -3.47 -4.13 1.91
N GLY A 122 -3.50 -2.86 2.27
CA GLY A 122 -3.51 -2.43 3.66
C GLY A 122 -4.75 -2.87 4.46
N VAL A 123 -4.71 -2.63 5.77
CA VAL A 123 -5.82 -2.96 6.69
C VAL A 123 -7.00 -2.03 6.41
N THR A 124 -8.19 -2.60 6.26
CA THR A 124 -9.38 -1.86 5.80
C THR A 124 -9.68 -0.61 6.62
N ALA A 125 -9.83 -0.74 7.93
CA ALA A 125 -10.15 0.39 8.80
C ALA A 125 -9.05 1.47 8.75
N THR A 126 -7.80 1.03 8.79
CA THR A 126 -6.61 1.89 8.73
C THR A 126 -6.55 2.66 7.42
N GLN A 127 -6.72 1.99 6.27
CA GLN A 127 -6.65 2.64 4.96
C GLN A 127 -7.81 3.60 4.74
N ARG A 128 -9.02 3.22 5.13
CA ARG A 128 -10.18 4.11 5.04
C ARG A 128 -9.96 5.40 5.82
N ARG A 129 -9.52 5.29 7.08
CA ARG A 129 -9.23 6.47 7.91
C ARG A 129 -8.13 7.34 7.31
N ARG A 130 -7.00 6.75 6.88
CA ARG A 130 -5.88 7.50 6.29
C ARG A 130 -6.27 8.21 5.00
N LEU A 131 -7.07 7.58 4.15
CA LEU A 131 -7.57 8.20 2.90
C LEU A 131 -8.54 9.35 3.17
N THR A 132 -9.42 9.21 4.15
CA THR A 132 -10.32 10.29 4.59
C THR A 132 -9.52 11.45 5.19
N ASP A 133 -8.65 11.17 6.17
CA ASP A 133 -7.87 12.18 6.92
C ASP A 133 -6.84 12.91 6.01
N SER A 134 -6.33 12.26 4.96
CA SER A 134 -5.46 12.89 3.95
C SER A 134 -6.20 13.76 2.94
N GLY A 135 -7.53 13.67 2.90
CA GLY A 135 -8.36 14.37 1.91
C GLY A 135 -8.28 13.78 0.49
N LEU A 136 -7.68 12.59 0.31
CA LEU A 136 -7.58 11.94 -1.00
C LEU A 136 -8.88 11.28 -1.44
N GLU A 137 -9.70 10.81 -0.49
CA GLU A 137 -10.92 10.06 -0.74
C GLU A 137 -11.88 10.77 -1.70
N ILE A 138 -12.01 12.09 -1.59
CA ILE A 138 -12.94 12.89 -2.39
C ILE A 138 -12.65 12.89 -3.90
N TYR A 139 -11.43 12.52 -4.30
CA TYR A 139 -11.00 12.44 -5.71
C TYR A 139 -11.18 11.04 -6.29
N MET A 140 -11.51 10.05 -5.46
CA MET A 140 -11.57 8.65 -5.86
C MET A 140 -13.00 8.24 -6.19
N LYS A 141 -13.17 7.54 -7.31
CA LYS A 141 -14.47 6.98 -7.73
C LYS A 141 -14.87 5.81 -6.84
N ASP A 142 -13.90 4.98 -6.44
CA ASP A 142 -14.05 3.91 -5.45
C ASP A 142 -12.66 3.56 -4.86
N ILE A 143 -12.67 2.82 -3.75
CA ILE A 143 -11.49 2.37 -3.02
C ILE A 143 -11.57 0.86 -2.88
N PHE A 144 -10.62 0.16 -3.50
CA PHE A 144 -10.55 -1.30 -3.49
C PHE A 144 -9.50 -1.75 -2.48
N ILE A 145 -9.95 -2.34 -1.39
CA ILE A 145 -9.09 -2.84 -0.30
C ILE A 145 -9.14 -4.36 -0.32
N SER A 146 -7.98 -5.02 -0.34
CA SER A 146 -7.88 -6.47 -0.44
C SER A 146 -8.70 -7.22 0.62
N GLY A 147 -8.80 -6.67 1.84
CA GLY A 147 -9.62 -7.24 2.90
C GLY A 147 -11.11 -7.25 2.63
N GLU A 148 -11.63 -6.31 1.84
CA GLU A 148 -13.03 -6.26 1.43
C GLU A 148 -13.32 -7.14 0.20
N LEU A 149 -12.27 -7.40 -0.60
CA LEU A 149 -12.36 -8.23 -1.80
C LEU A 149 -12.07 -9.70 -1.53
N GLY A 150 -11.45 -10.03 -0.38
CA GLY A 150 -11.06 -11.38 0.00
C GLY A 150 -9.85 -11.92 -0.77
N VAL A 151 -9.18 -11.09 -1.57
CA VAL A 151 -8.02 -11.45 -2.39
C VAL A 151 -7.06 -10.28 -2.49
N PRO A 152 -5.72 -10.50 -2.34
CA PRO A 152 -4.73 -9.43 -2.43
C PRO A 152 -4.14 -9.24 -3.83
N LYS A 153 -3.52 -8.07 -4.07
CA LYS A 153 -2.48 -7.89 -5.07
C LYS A 153 -1.31 -8.84 -4.73
N PRO A 154 -0.60 -9.44 -5.69
CA PRO A 154 -0.68 -9.26 -7.15
C PRO A 154 -1.68 -10.17 -7.87
N ARG A 155 -2.51 -10.93 -7.15
CA ARG A 155 -3.40 -11.92 -7.76
C ARG A 155 -4.31 -11.29 -8.80
N LYS A 156 -4.39 -11.90 -9.97
CA LYS A 156 -5.26 -11.46 -11.07
C LYS A 156 -6.72 -11.29 -10.62
N GLU A 157 -7.19 -12.17 -9.75
CA GLU A 157 -8.55 -12.18 -9.19
C GLU A 157 -8.88 -10.89 -8.42
N TYR A 158 -7.88 -10.24 -7.82
CA TYR A 158 -8.04 -8.94 -7.17
C TYR A 158 -8.46 -7.88 -8.20
N PHE A 159 -7.72 -7.76 -9.31
CA PHE A 159 -8.01 -6.79 -10.36
C PHE A 159 -9.31 -7.12 -11.10
N ASP A 160 -9.60 -8.41 -11.30
CA ASP A 160 -10.89 -8.85 -11.84
C ASP A 160 -12.06 -8.45 -10.92
N ALA A 161 -11.89 -8.54 -9.61
CA ALA A 161 -12.88 -8.10 -8.63
C ALA A 161 -13.06 -6.57 -8.63
N CYS A 162 -11.96 -5.80 -8.72
CA CYS A 162 -12.01 -4.34 -8.88
C CYS A 162 -12.82 -3.97 -10.12
N ILE A 163 -12.47 -4.54 -11.28
CA ILE A 163 -13.13 -4.23 -12.57
C ILE A 163 -14.62 -4.58 -12.52
N ARG A 164 -15.01 -5.71 -11.92
CA ARG A 164 -16.43 -6.08 -11.76
C ARG A 164 -17.23 -5.10 -10.89
N ARG A 165 -16.56 -4.43 -9.93
CA ARG A 165 -17.19 -3.42 -9.06
C ARG A 165 -17.24 -2.03 -9.69
N MET A 166 -16.40 -1.77 -10.68
CA MET A 166 -16.43 -0.50 -11.41
C MET A 166 -17.70 -0.37 -12.23
N LYS A 167 -18.28 0.82 -12.21
CA LYS A 167 -19.33 1.19 -13.14
C LYS A 167 -18.68 1.68 -14.44
N ASP A 168 -18.97 1.04 -15.56
CA ASP A 168 -18.43 1.36 -16.88
C ASP A 168 -16.86 1.35 -16.90
N PRO A 169 -16.23 0.20 -16.61
CA PRO A 169 -14.78 0.14 -16.43
C PRO A 169 -13.98 0.42 -17.71
N GLY A 170 -14.60 0.36 -18.89
CA GLY A 170 -13.90 0.39 -20.16
C GLY A 170 -13.09 -0.91 -20.41
N SER A 171 -12.13 -0.85 -21.32
CA SER A 171 -11.22 -1.96 -21.59
C SER A 171 -9.98 -1.89 -20.69
N ARG A 172 -9.34 -3.03 -20.43
CA ARG A 172 -8.06 -3.07 -19.66
C ARG A 172 -6.97 -2.21 -20.31
N ASN A 173 -6.95 -2.12 -21.64
CA ASN A 173 -6.01 -1.29 -22.40
C ASN A 173 -6.22 0.21 -22.18
N SER A 174 -7.34 0.63 -21.58
CA SER A 174 -7.59 2.01 -21.18
C SER A 174 -7.30 2.28 -19.70
N MET A 175 -6.74 1.30 -19.00
CA MET A 175 -6.38 1.40 -17.59
C MET A 175 -4.86 1.46 -17.41
N LEU A 176 -4.42 2.15 -16.37
CA LEU A 176 -3.03 2.17 -15.94
C LEU A 176 -2.97 1.98 -14.42
N ILE A 177 -2.15 1.04 -13.95
CA ILE A 177 -1.81 0.88 -12.55
C ILE A 177 -0.59 1.74 -12.24
N ILE A 178 -0.64 2.49 -11.16
CA ILE A 178 0.49 3.30 -10.67
C ILE A 178 0.78 2.86 -9.23
N GLY A 179 1.98 2.35 -8.98
CA GLY A 179 2.39 1.87 -7.66
C GLY A 179 3.91 1.81 -7.54
N ASP A 180 4.39 1.71 -6.31
CA ASP A 180 5.82 1.67 -5.98
C ASP A 180 6.39 0.25 -5.86
N THR A 181 5.52 -0.76 -5.70
CA THR A 181 5.96 -2.11 -5.39
C THR A 181 5.89 -3.04 -6.60
N LEU A 182 7.08 -3.55 -7.05
CA LEU A 182 7.17 -4.50 -8.17
C LEU A 182 6.36 -5.77 -7.90
N SER A 183 6.47 -6.37 -6.71
CA SER A 183 5.86 -7.68 -6.39
C SER A 183 4.33 -7.64 -6.25
N SER A 184 3.72 -6.49 -6.03
CA SER A 184 2.27 -6.37 -5.84
C SER A 184 1.58 -5.59 -6.96
N ASP A 185 2.06 -4.39 -7.29
CA ASP A 185 1.43 -3.50 -8.26
C ASP A 185 1.78 -3.87 -9.69
N ILE A 186 3.08 -3.96 -9.97
CA ILE A 186 3.56 -4.19 -11.33
C ILE A 186 3.30 -5.63 -11.76
N LEU A 187 3.68 -6.60 -10.94
CA LEU A 187 3.37 -8.01 -11.19
C LEU A 187 1.85 -8.24 -11.32
N GLY A 188 1.07 -7.58 -10.45
CA GLY A 188 -0.39 -7.67 -10.50
C GLY A 188 -0.97 -7.12 -11.80
N GLY A 189 -0.47 -5.99 -12.29
CA GLY A 189 -0.85 -5.43 -13.58
C GLY A 189 -0.50 -6.36 -14.74
N LEU A 190 0.72 -6.90 -14.76
CA LEU A 190 1.15 -7.89 -15.75
C LEU A 190 0.20 -9.10 -15.79
N GLN A 191 -0.11 -9.69 -14.62
CA GLN A 191 -1.02 -10.84 -14.52
C GLN A 191 -2.46 -10.49 -14.94
N ALA A 192 -2.88 -9.26 -14.70
CA ALA A 192 -4.20 -8.79 -15.07
C ALA A 192 -4.30 -8.30 -16.52
N GLY A 193 -3.19 -8.16 -17.26
CA GLY A 193 -3.16 -7.59 -18.61
C GLY A 193 -3.54 -6.10 -18.61
N ILE A 194 -3.04 -5.36 -17.63
CA ILE A 194 -3.21 -3.91 -17.48
C ILE A 194 -1.83 -3.27 -17.51
N ASP A 195 -1.66 -2.18 -18.23
CA ASP A 195 -0.41 -1.42 -18.26
C ASP A 195 -0.04 -0.89 -16.87
N THR A 196 1.26 -0.79 -16.60
CA THR A 196 1.78 -0.41 -15.28
C THR A 196 2.76 0.75 -15.38
N CYS A 197 2.75 1.61 -14.37
CA CYS A 197 3.73 2.66 -14.16
C CYS A 197 4.37 2.44 -12.78
N TRP A 198 5.62 2.05 -12.78
CA TRP A 198 6.38 1.89 -11.54
C TRP A 198 6.87 3.25 -11.05
N TYR A 199 6.37 3.66 -9.89
CA TYR A 199 6.85 4.85 -9.20
C TYR A 199 8.06 4.47 -8.34
N ASN A 200 9.27 4.82 -8.82
CA ASN A 200 10.56 4.41 -8.26
C ASN A 200 11.43 5.63 -7.86
N PRO A 201 11.02 6.43 -6.86
CA PRO A 201 11.77 7.63 -6.46
C PRO A 201 13.14 7.31 -5.85
N GLY A 202 13.33 6.09 -5.35
CA GLY A 202 14.57 5.62 -4.74
C GLY A 202 15.57 5.03 -5.74
N PHE A 203 15.26 4.97 -7.03
CA PHE A 203 16.09 4.37 -8.06
C PHE A 203 16.51 2.91 -7.71
N ALA A 204 15.54 2.14 -7.19
CA ALA A 204 15.76 0.71 -6.95
C ALA A 204 16.00 -0.02 -8.28
N ASP A 205 16.80 -1.09 -8.24
CA ASP A 205 17.08 -1.88 -9.42
C ASP A 205 15.81 -2.55 -9.98
N PRO A 206 15.58 -2.53 -11.30
CA PRO A 206 14.45 -3.20 -11.92
C PRO A 206 14.59 -4.72 -11.81
N ASP A 207 13.46 -5.42 -11.73
CA ASP A 207 13.42 -6.88 -11.84
C ASP A 207 13.11 -7.25 -13.32
N PRO A 208 14.03 -7.92 -14.02
CA PRO A 208 13.80 -8.32 -15.41
C PRO A 208 12.60 -9.26 -15.62
N GLU A 209 12.17 -9.97 -14.58
CA GLU A 209 11.00 -10.84 -14.62
C GLU A 209 9.68 -10.08 -14.41
N ILE A 210 9.76 -8.83 -13.94
CA ILE A 210 8.59 -7.97 -13.65
C ILE A 210 8.74 -6.64 -14.38
N PRO A 211 8.73 -6.61 -15.72
CA PRO A 211 8.90 -5.38 -16.49
C PRO A 211 7.67 -4.48 -16.36
N ALA A 212 7.86 -3.25 -15.90
CA ALA A 212 6.83 -2.21 -15.94
C ALA A 212 6.67 -1.67 -17.37
N THR A 213 5.46 -1.23 -17.73
CA THR A 213 5.21 -0.52 -19.00
C THR A 213 5.93 0.82 -19.02
N PHE A 214 5.89 1.52 -17.89
CA PHE A 214 6.59 2.78 -17.63
C PHE A 214 7.28 2.74 -16.28
N GLU A 215 8.37 3.50 -16.16
CA GLU A 215 9.02 3.80 -14.89
C GLU A 215 9.15 5.32 -14.75
N VAL A 216 8.86 5.85 -13.57
CA VAL A 216 9.00 7.26 -13.23
C VAL A 216 9.60 7.43 -11.84
N HIS A 217 10.42 8.46 -11.67
CA HIS A 217 11.12 8.71 -10.41
C HIS A 217 10.57 9.92 -9.65
N SER A 218 9.58 10.59 -10.22
CA SER A 218 8.93 11.74 -9.59
C SER A 218 7.50 11.94 -10.07
N PHE A 219 6.68 12.62 -9.27
CA PHE A 219 5.34 13.04 -9.68
C PHE A 219 5.36 14.04 -10.86
N ARG A 220 6.47 14.74 -11.04
CA ARG A 220 6.65 15.60 -12.22
C ARG A 220 6.74 14.78 -13.50
N GLU A 221 7.53 13.70 -13.50
CA GLU A 221 7.62 12.79 -14.65
C GLU A 221 6.29 12.12 -14.92
N LEU A 222 5.58 11.68 -13.86
CA LEU A 222 4.24 11.09 -13.98
C LEU A 222 3.23 12.06 -14.63
N LYS A 223 3.27 13.36 -14.28
CA LYS A 223 2.44 14.39 -14.93
C LYS A 223 2.80 14.65 -16.39
N HIS A 224 4.04 14.40 -16.78
CA HIS A 224 4.47 14.54 -18.19
C HIS A 224 4.08 13.32 -19.02
N LEU A 225 4.02 12.14 -18.38
CA LEU A 225 3.58 10.91 -19.01
C LEU A 225 2.07 10.94 -19.30
N LEU A 226 1.29 11.56 -18.41
CA LEU A 226 -0.17 11.60 -18.38
C LEU A 226 -0.73 13.01 -18.64
#